data_eb14fc3c90f5624d73f01b61ee6151a2
#
_entry.id   eb14fc3c90f5624d73f01b61ee6151a2
#
_cell.length_a   1.000
_cell.length_b   1.000
_cell.length_c   1.000
_cell.angle_alpha   90.00
_cell.angle_beta   90.00
_cell.angle_gamma   90.00
#
_symmetry.space_group_name_H-M   'P 1'
#
loop_
_entity.id
_entity.type
_entity.pdbx_description
1 polymer ?
#
loop_
_entity_poly.entity_id
_entity_poly.type
_entity_poly.pdbx_seq_one_letter_code
_entity_poly.pdbx_strand_id
1 'polypeptide(L)'
;MSYNTISAQRIAGALGAEIAGVDLSRPLSEEVIGEIRQALLDHQVIFFHDQHLTPEQHLAFGRRFGDLQIHDFVEPAEDDQHILEVRKEPSETRNFGGGWHTDVSYLERPSLGSVLYAREVPAVGGDTMFAS
;
A
#
# COMPACT_ATOMS: atom_id res chain seq x y z
N MET A 1 -1.39 0.36 21.61
CA MET A 1 -2.00 -0.99 21.59
C MET A 1 -0.91 -2.01 21.38
N SER A 2 -1.04 -3.20 21.91
CA SER A 2 -0.05 -4.29 21.75
C SER A 2 -0.60 -5.29 20.75
N TYR A 3 0.22 -5.67 19.78
CA TYR A 3 -0.01 -6.77 18.84
C TYR A 3 0.73 -8.01 19.34
N ASN A 4 0.28 -9.20 19.00
CA ASN A 4 0.87 -10.46 19.47
C ASN A 4 1.82 -11.07 18.41
N THR A 5 1.50 -10.88 17.14
CA THR A 5 2.20 -11.53 16.00
C THR A 5 3.04 -10.57 15.18
N ILE A 6 2.72 -9.28 15.20
CA ILE A 6 3.47 -8.23 14.51
C ILE A 6 3.98 -7.20 15.51
N SER A 7 4.90 -6.35 15.08
CA SER A 7 5.24 -5.14 15.81
C SER A 7 4.93 -3.92 14.97
N ALA A 8 4.46 -2.84 15.61
CA ALA A 8 4.18 -1.56 14.96
C ALA A 8 4.95 -0.45 15.67
N GLN A 9 5.77 0.25 14.91
CA GLN A 9 6.53 1.41 15.39
C GLN A 9 6.02 2.67 14.70
N ARG A 10 5.48 3.62 15.49
CA ARG A 10 5.05 4.92 14.94
C ARG A 10 6.24 5.69 14.39
N ILE A 11 6.04 6.30 13.21
CA ILE A 11 7.06 7.11 12.52
C ILE A 11 6.77 8.62 12.59
N ALA A 12 5.52 8.99 12.89
CA ALA A 12 5.13 10.39 13.02
C ALA A 12 4.06 10.59 14.10
N GLY A 13 3.80 11.84 14.45
CA GLY A 13 2.87 12.18 15.51
C GLY A 13 1.41 11.91 15.18
N ALA A 14 0.99 12.22 13.96
CA ALA A 14 -0.42 12.15 13.55
C ALA A 14 -0.82 10.81 12.94
N LEU A 15 0.00 10.24 12.06
CA LEU A 15 -0.27 9.00 11.32
C LEU A 15 1.05 8.33 10.91
N GLY A 16 0.96 7.06 10.51
CA GLY A 16 2.07 6.29 9.99
C GLY A 16 2.74 5.39 11.02
N ALA A 17 2.88 4.11 10.67
CA ALA A 17 3.67 3.14 11.43
C ALA A 17 4.40 2.16 10.53
N GLU A 18 5.60 1.76 10.93
CA GLU A 18 6.33 0.65 10.33
C GLU A 18 5.89 -0.65 11.00
N ILE A 19 5.59 -1.65 10.17
CA ILE A 19 5.19 -2.98 10.61
C ILE A 19 6.35 -3.95 10.36
N ALA A 20 6.70 -4.70 11.40
CA ALA A 20 7.72 -5.74 11.30
C ALA A 20 7.22 -7.08 11.88
N GLY A 21 7.99 -8.14 11.63
CA GLY A 21 7.67 -9.49 12.09
C GLY A 21 6.79 -10.29 11.11
N VAL A 22 6.62 -9.81 9.86
CA VAL A 22 5.80 -10.46 8.85
C VAL A 22 6.51 -10.51 7.49
N ASP A 23 6.32 -11.59 6.78
CA ASP A 23 6.72 -11.78 5.38
C ASP A 23 5.45 -11.92 4.54
N LEU A 24 5.16 -10.88 3.76
CA LEU A 24 3.94 -10.79 2.94
C LEU A 24 3.97 -11.72 1.71
N SER A 25 5.11 -12.31 1.38
CA SER A 25 5.23 -13.31 0.33
C SER A 25 4.66 -14.68 0.72
N ARG A 26 4.38 -14.88 2.01
CA ARG A 26 3.89 -16.14 2.56
C ARG A 26 2.39 -16.09 2.87
N PRO A 27 1.72 -17.25 2.93
CA PRO A 27 0.37 -17.31 3.46
C PRO A 27 0.34 -16.81 4.91
N LEU A 28 -0.52 -15.83 5.18
CA LEU A 28 -0.68 -15.24 6.51
C LEU A 28 -1.93 -15.79 7.19
N SER A 29 -1.82 -16.04 8.50
CA SER A 29 -2.97 -16.46 9.30
C SER A 29 -4.01 -15.33 9.43
N GLU A 30 -5.24 -15.69 9.81
CA GLU A 30 -6.30 -14.70 10.08
C GLU A 30 -5.92 -13.77 11.23
N GLU A 31 -5.18 -14.26 12.22
CA GLU A 31 -4.69 -13.46 13.34
C GLU A 31 -3.74 -12.37 12.86
N VAL A 32 -2.73 -12.73 12.05
CA VAL A 32 -1.77 -11.76 11.48
C VAL A 32 -2.48 -10.72 10.63
N ILE A 33 -3.39 -11.14 9.75
CA ILE A 33 -4.18 -10.21 8.91
C ILE A 33 -5.07 -9.31 9.78
N GLY A 34 -5.67 -9.84 10.81
CA GLY A 34 -6.47 -9.06 11.76
C GLY A 34 -5.65 -7.98 12.46
N GLU A 35 -4.43 -8.31 12.88
CA GLU A 35 -3.51 -7.34 13.50
C GLU A 35 -3.01 -6.29 12.51
N ILE A 36 -2.68 -6.67 11.27
CA ILE A 36 -2.31 -5.72 10.20
C ILE A 36 -3.48 -4.77 9.91
N ARG A 37 -4.71 -5.29 9.82
CA ARG A 37 -5.91 -4.47 9.63
C ARG A 37 -6.12 -3.51 10.80
N GLN A 38 -5.93 -3.96 12.01
CA GLN A 38 -6.03 -3.11 13.19
C GLN A 38 -4.95 -2.02 13.19
N ALA A 39 -3.72 -2.37 12.83
CA ALA A 39 -2.63 -1.40 12.69
C ALA A 39 -2.94 -0.32 11.63
N LEU A 40 -3.55 -0.70 10.50
CA LEU A 40 -4.02 0.26 9.50
C LEU A 40 -5.08 1.22 10.06
N LEU A 41 -6.02 0.71 10.85
CA LEU A 41 -7.05 1.54 11.49
C LEU A 41 -6.46 2.48 12.56
N ASP A 42 -5.49 2.00 13.32
CA ASP A 42 -4.86 2.77 14.39
C ASP A 42 -3.92 3.87 13.86
N HIS A 43 -3.23 3.59 12.74
CA HIS A 43 -2.16 4.44 12.22
C HIS A 43 -2.47 5.08 10.86
N GLN A 44 -3.57 4.71 10.19
CA GLN A 44 -4.08 5.23 8.91
C GLN A 44 -3.18 4.92 7.70
N VAL A 45 -1.87 4.86 7.87
CA VAL A 45 -0.88 4.44 6.86
C VAL A 45 0.12 3.52 7.55
N ILE A 46 0.41 2.39 6.93
CA ILE A 46 1.38 1.42 7.44
C ILE A 46 2.39 1.05 6.36
N PHE A 47 3.60 0.78 6.78
CA PHE A 47 4.73 0.48 5.91
C PHE A 47 5.36 -0.84 6.28
N PHE A 48 5.80 -1.57 5.27
CA PHE A 48 6.52 -2.83 5.41
C PHE A 48 7.84 -2.70 4.65
N HIS A 49 8.94 -2.93 5.32
CA HIS A 49 10.26 -2.93 4.69
C HIS A 49 10.67 -4.34 4.23
N ASP A 50 11.63 -4.38 3.30
CA ASP A 50 12.30 -5.61 2.85
C ASP A 50 11.34 -6.71 2.37
N GLN A 51 10.22 -6.33 1.75
CA GLN A 51 9.26 -7.26 1.16
C GLN A 51 9.62 -7.54 -0.30
N HIS A 52 9.58 -8.80 -0.70
CA HIS A 52 9.80 -9.23 -2.08
C HIS A 52 8.59 -10.01 -2.56
N LEU A 53 7.74 -9.36 -3.36
CA LEU A 53 6.45 -9.90 -3.80
C LEU A 53 6.45 -10.16 -5.30
N THR A 54 5.92 -11.31 -5.70
CA THR A 54 5.45 -11.48 -7.08
C THR A 54 4.12 -10.75 -7.26
N PRO A 55 3.69 -10.47 -8.52
CA PRO A 55 2.37 -9.90 -8.77
C PRO A 55 1.24 -10.68 -8.11
N GLU A 56 1.29 -12.02 -8.16
CA GLU A 56 0.29 -12.89 -7.56
C GLU A 56 0.25 -12.77 -6.03
N GLN A 57 1.42 -12.64 -5.39
CA GLN A 57 1.52 -12.45 -3.94
C GLN A 57 1.01 -11.07 -3.52
N HIS A 58 1.28 -10.04 -4.32
CA HIS A 58 0.75 -8.69 -4.12
C HIS A 58 -0.79 -8.69 -4.17
N LEU A 59 -1.36 -9.31 -5.20
CA LEU A 59 -2.82 -9.48 -5.34
C LEU A 59 -3.41 -10.31 -4.19
N ALA A 60 -2.75 -11.41 -3.83
CA ALA A 60 -3.20 -12.28 -2.74
C ALA A 60 -3.25 -11.53 -1.40
N PHE A 61 -2.26 -10.70 -1.11
CA PHE A 61 -2.27 -9.84 0.07
C PHE A 61 -3.40 -8.82 0.01
N GLY A 62 -3.58 -8.12 -1.10
CA GLY A 62 -4.66 -7.14 -1.29
C GLY A 62 -6.06 -7.76 -1.07
N ARG A 63 -6.30 -8.97 -1.57
CA ARG A 63 -7.58 -9.70 -1.42
C ARG A 63 -7.94 -10.00 0.03
N ARG A 64 -6.97 -10.02 0.95
CA ARG A 64 -7.25 -10.23 2.37
C ARG A 64 -7.98 -9.05 3.02
N PHE A 65 -8.01 -7.89 2.36
CA PHE A 65 -8.68 -6.68 2.84
C PHE A 65 -10.03 -6.43 2.18
N GLY A 66 -10.31 -7.08 1.07
CA GLY A 66 -11.56 -6.97 0.31
C GLY A 66 -11.38 -7.30 -1.16
N ASP A 67 -12.44 -7.09 -1.92
CA ASP A 67 -12.41 -7.28 -3.37
C ASP A 67 -11.49 -6.27 -4.03
N LEU A 68 -10.73 -6.74 -5.03
CA LEU A 68 -9.86 -5.86 -5.80
C LEU A 68 -10.67 -5.03 -6.77
N GLN A 69 -10.34 -3.75 -6.88
CA GLN A 69 -10.98 -2.82 -7.80
C GLN A 69 -10.17 -2.69 -9.10
N ILE A 70 -10.87 -2.57 -10.21
CA ILE A 70 -10.28 -2.19 -11.49
C ILE A 70 -10.38 -0.67 -11.61
N HIS A 71 -9.31 -0.02 -12.03
CA HIS A 71 -9.30 1.43 -12.21
C HIS A 71 -9.64 1.78 -13.67
N ASP A 72 -10.75 2.49 -13.87
CA ASP A 72 -11.29 2.77 -15.22
C ASP A 72 -10.44 3.77 -16.05
N PHE A 73 -9.56 4.52 -15.39
CA PHE A 73 -8.84 5.63 -16.03
C PHE A 73 -7.32 5.46 -16.10
N VAL A 74 -6.80 4.33 -15.66
CA VAL A 74 -5.36 4.03 -15.70
C VAL A 74 -5.16 2.70 -16.37
N GLU A 75 -4.19 2.63 -17.30
CA GLU A 75 -3.89 1.38 -17.97
C GLU A 75 -3.35 0.36 -16.95
N PRO A 76 -3.85 -0.88 -17.01
CA PRO A 76 -3.38 -1.95 -16.12
C PRO A 76 -1.94 -2.34 -16.47
N ALA A 77 -1.24 -2.94 -15.51
CA ALA A 77 0.01 -3.63 -15.77
C ALA A 77 -0.20 -4.81 -16.74
N GLU A 78 0.85 -5.20 -17.44
CA GLU A 78 0.77 -6.26 -18.47
C GLU A 78 0.24 -7.59 -17.92
N ASP A 79 0.46 -7.87 -16.64
CA ASP A 79 0.18 -9.17 -16.03
C ASP A 79 -1.22 -9.29 -15.38
N ASP A 80 -1.81 -8.19 -14.91
CA ASP A 80 -3.13 -8.22 -14.26
C ASP A 80 -3.80 -6.83 -14.23
N GLN A 81 -5.08 -6.81 -14.60
CA GLN A 81 -5.92 -5.59 -14.63
C GLN A 81 -6.15 -4.93 -13.25
N HIS A 82 -5.82 -5.61 -12.16
CA HIS A 82 -5.95 -5.08 -10.81
C HIS A 82 -4.65 -4.46 -10.27
N ILE A 83 -3.55 -4.58 -11.02
CA ILE A 83 -2.29 -3.93 -10.71
C ILE A 83 -2.10 -2.75 -11.65
N LEU A 84 -1.86 -1.59 -11.07
CA LEU A 84 -1.50 -0.38 -11.81
C LEU A 84 0.01 -0.16 -11.70
N GLU A 85 0.65 0.09 -12.82
CA GLU A 85 2.05 0.51 -12.81
C GLU A 85 2.12 2.04 -12.82
N VAL A 86 2.70 2.60 -11.76
CA VAL A 86 3.03 4.02 -11.69
C VAL A 86 4.53 4.16 -11.86
N ARG A 87 4.94 4.60 -13.04
CA ARG A 87 6.34 4.78 -13.41
C ARG A 87 6.62 6.25 -13.71
N LYS A 88 7.77 6.72 -13.27
CA LYS A 88 8.29 8.03 -13.61
C LYS A 88 9.70 7.91 -14.15
N GLU A 89 9.89 8.36 -15.37
CA GLU A 89 11.22 8.44 -15.97
C GLU A 89 11.99 9.66 -15.46
N PRO A 90 13.34 9.60 -15.41
CA PRO A 90 14.15 10.73 -14.95
C PRO A 90 13.96 12.05 -15.73
N SER A 91 13.52 11.95 -17.00
CA SER A 91 13.24 13.11 -17.87
C SER A 91 11.87 13.74 -17.65
N GLU A 92 10.98 13.10 -16.91
CA GLU A 92 9.62 13.57 -16.70
C GLU A 92 9.57 14.62 -15.58
N THR A 93 8.89 15.72 -15.86
CA THR A 93 8.73 16.84 -14.92
C THR A 93 7.42 16.81 -14.14
N ARG A 94 6.46 16.00 -14.59
CA ARG A 94 5.16 15.83 -13.91
C ARG A 94 5.13 14.58 -13.07
N ASN A 95 4.52 14.66 -11.90
CA ASN A 95 4.28 13.53 -11.03
C ASN A 95 2.85 13.04 -11.21
N PHE A 96 2.65 11.73 -11.30
CA PHE A 96 1.35 11.13 -11.10
C PHE A 96 0.93 11.35 -9.63
N GLY A 97 -0.27 11.91 -9.42
CA GLY A 97 -0.72 12.20 -8.04
C GLY A 97 0.08 13.29 -7.31
N GLY A 98 0.70 14.23 -8.02
CA GLY A 98 1.58 15.25 -7.44
C GLY A 98 0.90 16.33 -6.59
N GLY A 99 -0.41 16.33 -6.47
CA GLY A 99 -1.17 17.23 -5.59
C GLY A 99 -1.85 16.45 -4.46
N TRP A 100 -2.21 17.13 -3.37
CA TRP A 100 -3.01 16.52 -2.31
C TRP A 100 -4.36 16.04 -2.85
N HIS A 101 -4.67 14.77 -2.62
CA HIS A 101 -5.88 14.11 -3.08
C HIS A 101 -6.26 12.95 -2.16
N THR A 102 -7.45 12.43 -2.37
CA THR A 102 -7.88 11.13 -1.88
C THR A 102 -8.14 10.21 -3.07
N ASP A 103 -7.77 8.94 -2.95
CA ASP A 103 -7.95 7.98 -4.04
C ASP A 103 -9.42 7.58 -4.19
N VAL A 104 -9.94 7.69 -5.43
CA VAL A 104 -11.26 7.23 -5.87
C VAL A 104 -12.45 7.57 -4.94
N SER A 105 -12.32 8.61 -4.12
CA SER A 105 -13.37 9.04 -3.18
C SER A 105 -14.65 9.56 -3.86
N TYR A 106 -14.62 9.81 -5.15
CA TYR A 106 -15.75 10.22 -5.96
C TYR A 106 -16.67 9.05 -6.35
N LEU A 107 -16.25 7.80 -6.14
CA LEU A 107 -17.06 6.64 -6.45
C LEU A 107 -18.15 6.43 -5.40
N GLU A 108 -19.29 5.87 -5.81
CA GLU A 108 -20.37 5.44 -4.90
C GLU A 108 -19.87 4.44 -3.83
N ARG A 109 -18.93 3.57 -4.23
CA ARG A 109 -18.22 2.63 -3.35
C ARG A 109 -16.72 2.86 -3.46
N PRO A 110 -16.17 3.79 -2.69
CA PRO A 110 -14.73 4.04 -2.69
C PRO A 110 -13.95 2.83 -2.19
N SER A 111 -12.73 2.67 -2.66
CA SER A 111 -11.81 1.65 -2.13
C SER A 111 -11.52 1.90 -0.66
N LEU A 112 -11.36 0.82 0.11
CA LEU A 112 -10.90 0.89 1.50
C LEU A 112 -9.50 1.53 1.60
N GLY A 113 -8.64 1.25 0.63
CA GLY A 113 -7.27 1.72 0.56
C GLY A 113 -6.54 1.14 -0.63
N SER A 114 -5.27 1.41 -0.70
CA SER A 114 -4.37 0.94 -1.76
C SER A 114 -3.17 0.21 -1.14
N VAL A 115 -2.69 -0.81 -1.82
CA VAL A 115 -1.47 -1.53 -1.47
C VAL A 115 -0.42 -1.19 -2.52
N LEU A 116 0.50 -0.28 -2.18
CA LEU A 116 1.59 0.12 -3.06
C LEU A 116 2.82 -0.76 -2.81
N TYR A 117 3.41 -1.27 -3.88
CA TYR A 117 4.66 -2.00 -3.85
C TYR A 117 5.72 -1.25 -4.65
N ALA A 118 6.70 -0.70 -3.96
CA ALA A 118 7.80 0.02 -4.59
C ALA A 118 8.78 -0.99 -5.19
N ARG A 119 8.94 -0.98 -6.51
CA ARG A 119 9.85 -1.87 -7.25
C ARG A 119 11.20 -1.22 -7.50
N GLU A 120 11.20 0.08 -7.76
CA GLU A 120 12.39 0.88 -8.00
C GLU A 120 12.21 2.25 -7.34
N VAL A 121 13.16 2.64 -6.51
CA VAL A 121 13.13 3.92 -5.80
C VAL A 121 14.46 4.65 -6.03
N PRO A 122 14.46 5.97 -6.23
CA PRO A 122 15.69 6.74 -6.34
C PRO A 122 16.41 6.80 -4.98
N ALA A 123 17.71 7.04 -5.01
CA ALA A 123 18.50 7.21 -3.79
C ALA A 123 18.11 8.48 -3.00
N VAL A 124 17.58 9.48 -3.70
CA VAL A 124 17.15 10.77 -3.12
C VAL A 124 15.89 11.25 -3.84
N GLY A 125 14.93 11.74 -3.09
CA GLY A 125 13.67 12.28 -3.61
C GLY A 125 12.64 11.21 -3.97
N GLY A 126 11.58 11.63 -4.63
CA GLY A 126 10.45 10.75 -4.96
C GLY A 126 9.58 10.38 -3.77
N ASP A 127 9.60 11.19 -2.72
CA ASP A 127 8.87 10.92 -1.47
C ASP A 127 7.36 10.93 -1.69
N THR A 128 6.67 10.01 -1.02
CA THR A 128 5.22 10.04 -0.89
C THR A 128 4.85 10.59 0.48
N MET A 129 3.97 11.58 0.49
CA MET A 129 3.55 12.25 1.71
C MET A 129 2.08 11.97 2.00
N PHE A 130 1.77 11.84 3.28
CA PHE A 130 0.41 11.62 3.76
C PHE A 130 0.03 12.69 4.80
N ALA A 131 -1.24 13.07 4.82
CA ALA A 131 -1.82 13.97 5.81
C ALA A 131 -3.11 13.38 6.38
N SER A 132 -3.31 13.60 7.67
CA SER A 132 -4.57 13.25 8.34
C SER A 132 -5.68 14.25 8.00
#